data_197b52253da5bf9e6f906938905662a8
#
_entry.id   197b52253da5bf9e6f906938905662a8
#
_cell.length_a   1.000
_cell.length_b   1.000
_cell.length_c   1.000
_cell.angle_alpha   90.00
_cell.angle_beta   90.00
_cell.angle_gamma   90.00
#
_symmetry.space_group_name_H-M   'P 1'
#
loop_
_entity.id
_entity.type
_entity.pdbx_description
1 polymer ?
#
loop_
_entity_poly.entity_id
_entity_poly.type
_entity_poly.pdbx_seq_one_letter_code
_entity_poly.pdbx_strand_id
1 'polypeptide(L)'
;MRSETLATRLLSGLICVTAVLGAYALKDIAWSSPTSRLEVRLVQPDLPVTTRATYAMQQKALERVEAMSLSHPLGRPLDLILWPESVYAFLPASLPEAWKEIPQKVAQKQGSEVLFNAFSMPKKRAISNTLYLANADQTRPIYSKRHLVPFGEFVPYGFRWMVDALAIPMADQIPGSAPSEPVSVAGIPTALGI
;
A
#
# COMPACT_ATOMS: atom_id res chain seq x y z
N MET A 1 -43.66 11.03 22.14
CA MET A 1 -42.40 10.55 22.73
C MET A 1 -42.76 9.50 23.78
N ARG A 2 -42.42 8.22 23.59
CA ARG A 2 -42.60 7.20 24.64
C ARG A 2 -41.59 7.47 25.75
N SER A 3 -42.09 7.66 26.97
CA SER A 3 -41.22 7.78 28.16
C SER A 3 -40.48 6.45 28.34
N GLU A 4 -39.15 6.48 28.30
CA GLU A 4 -38.36 5.30 28.64
C GLU A 4 -38.64 4.92 30.09
N THR A 5 -38.89 3.63 30.32
CA THR A 5 -39.14 3.11 31.64
C THR A 5 -37.84 3.07 32.46
N LEU A 6 -37.93 3.17 33.79
CA LEU A 6 -36.77 3.05 34.70
C LEU A 6 -35.98 1.74 34.41
N ALA A 7 -36.69 0.67 34.14
CA ALA A 7 -36.10 -0.63 33.78
C ALA A 7 -35.22 -0.57 32.52
N THR A 8 -35.66 0.15 31.47
CA THR A 8 -34.88 0.32 30.26
C THR A 8 -33.57 1.08 30.50
N ARG A 9 -33.62 2.15 31.31
CA ARG A 9 -32.43 2.93 31.70
C ARG A 9 -31.44 2.13 32.50
N LEU A 10 -31.95 1.34 33.49
CA LEU A 10 -31.11 0.45 34.31
C LEU A 10 -30.44 -0.63 33.44
N LEU A 11 -31.20 -1.24 32.53
CA LEU A 11 -30.66 -2.24 31.62
C LEU A 11 -29.57 -1.67 30.70
N SER A 12 -29.80 -0.49 30.11
CA SER A 12 -28.80 0.20 29.28
C SER A 12 -27.55 0.54 30.11
N GLY A 13 -27.71 1.03 31.31
CA GLY A 13 -26.57 1.30 32.21
C GLY A 13 -25.78 0.04 32.54
N LEU A 14 -26.46 -1.07 32.83
CA LEU A 14 -25.80 -2.37 33.08
C LEU A 14 -25.02 -2.86 31.87
N ILE A 15 -25.59 -2.77 30.67
CA ILE A 15 -24.91 -3.16 29.43
C ILE A 15 -23.64 -2.31 29.23
N CYS A 16 -23.71 -0.99 29.40
CA CYS A 16 -22.55 -0.11 29.28
C CYS A 16 -21.46 -0.46 30.30
N VAL A 17 -21.82 -0.65 31.56
CA VAL A 17 -20.87 -1.01 32.62
C VAL A 17 -20.22 -2.37 32.34
N THR A 18 -21.00 -3.37 31.92
CA THR A 18 -20.48 -4.70 31.57
C THR A 18 -19.54 -4.63 30.37
N ALA A 19 -19.86 -3.83 29.34
CA ALA A 19 -19.01 -3.64 28.20
C ALA A 19 -17.67 -2.98 28.57
N VAL A 20 -17.69 -1.94 29.39
CA VAL A 20 -16.49 -1.26 29.89
C VAL A 20 -15.64 -2.18 30.76
N LEU A 21 -16.24 -2.89 31.69
CA LEU A 21 -15.53 -3.84 32.57
C LEU A 21 -14.96 -5.02 31.75
N GLY A 22 -15.70 -5.51 30.74
CA GLY A 22 -15.24 -6.55 29.83
C GLY A 22 -14.04 -6.07 28.99
N ALA A 23 -14.13 -4.88 28.41
CA ALA A 23 -13.02 -4.28 27.65
C ALA A 23 -11.78 -4.07 28.56
N TYR A 24 -11.98 -3.63 29.79
CA TYR A 24 -10.88 -3.46 30.74
C TYR A 24 -10.23 -4.79 31.13
N ALA A 25 -11.03 -5.84 31.36
CA ALA A 25 -10.52 -7.17 31.68
C ALA A 25 -9.74 -7.82 30.52
N LEU A 26 -10.10 -7.47 29.28
CA LEU A 26 -9.49 -8.03 28.07
C LEU A 26 -8.30 -7.21 27.53
N LYS A 27 -8.04 -6.02 28.08
CA LYS A 27 -7.04 -5.06 27.53
C LYS A 27 -5.59 -5.60 27.53
N ASP A 28 -5.26 -6.44 28.51
CA ASP A 28 -3.90 -6.96 28.69
C ASP A 28 -3.73 -8.37 28.09
N ILE A 29 -4.76 -8.90 27.44
CA ILE A 29 -4.67 -10.21 26.78
C ILE A 29 -3.84 -10.07 25.49
N ALA A 30 -2.73 -10.75 25.42
CA ALA A 30 -1.93 -10.88 24.20
C ALA A 30 -2.64 -11.84 23.23
N TRP A 31 -3.41 -11.29 22.28
CA TRP A 31 -4.15 -12.06 21.28
C TRP A 31 -3.26 -12.66 20.18
N SER A 32 -2.01 -12.19 20.08
CA SER A 32 -1.02 -12.69 19.13
C SER A 32 0.36 -12.70 19.78
N SER A 33 1.22 -13.57 19.29
CA SER A 33 2.64 -13.60 19.65
C SER A 33 3.49 -13.43 18.39
N PRO A 34 4.61 -12.68 18.45
CA PRO A 34 5.53 -12.58 17.32
C PRO A 34 6.16 -13.95 17.02
N THR A 35 6.06 -14.40 15.76
CA THR A 35 6.62 -15.67 15.32
C THR A 35 7.95 -15.52 14.58
N SER A 36 8.23 -14.32 14.04
CA SER A 36 9.43 -14.03 13.27
C SER A 36 9.77 -12.54 13.36
N ARG A 37 10.98 -12.19 12.96
CA ARG A 37 11.49 -10.81 12.92
C ARG A 37 12.10 -10.56 11.55
N LEU A 38 11.85 -9.38 11.00
CA LEU A 38 12.48 -8.88 9.77
C LEU A 38 13.25 -7.61 10.06
N GLU A 39 14.40 -7.46 9.44
CA GLU A 39 15.14 -6.22 9.38
C GLU A 39 14.67 -5.43 8.15
N VAL A 40 13.89 -4.39 8.40
CA VAL A 40 13.22 -3.63 7.35
C VAL A 40 13.71 -2.20 7.26
N ARG A 41 14.04 -1.74 6.05
CA ARG A 41 14.27 -0.34 5.75
C ARG A 41 13.04 0.30 5.15
N LEU A 42 12.47 1.27 5.85
CA LEU A 42 11.41 2.12 5.32
C LEU A 42 12.03 3.34 4.64
N VAL A 43 11.75 3.54 3.36
CA VAL A 43 12.24 4.66 2.57
C VAL A 43 11.20 5.78 2.56
N GLN A 44 11.52 6.93 3.14
CA GLN A 44 10.66 8.11 3.19
C GLN A 44 11.37 9.28 2.49
N PRO A 45 11.18 9.46 1.16
CA PRO A 45 11.92 10.45 0.38
C PRO A 45 11.43 11.89 0.56
N ASP A 46 10.30 12.11 1.23
CA ASP A 46 9.70 13.45 1.42
C ASP A 46 9.60 14.21 0.09
N LEU A 47 8.84 13.65 -0.85
CA LEU A 47 8.67 14.19 -2.18
C LEU A 47 7.47 15.13 -2.24
N PRO A 48 7.61 16.35 -2.78
CA PRO A 48 6.47 17.24 -3.03
C PRO A 48 5.44 16.57 -3.94
N VAL A 49 4.15 16.86 -3.73
CA VAL A 49 3.05 16.33 -4.57
C VAL A 49 3.26 16.68 -6.06
N THR A 50 3.89 17.82 -6.34
CA THR A 50 4.26 18.27 -7.69
C THR A 50 5.28 17.38 -8.38
N THR A 51 6.00 16.51 -7.66
CA THR A 51 7.02 15.59 -8.22
C THR A 51 6.45 14.61 -9.24
N ARG A 52 5.13 14.46 -9.28
CA ARG A 52 4.43 13.59 -10.24
C ARG A 52 4.15 14.25 -11.60
N ALA A 53 4.44 15.55 -11.76
CA ALA A 53 3.99 16.33 -12.90
C ALA A 53 4.84 16.12 -14.18
N THR A 54 6.13 15.81 -14.05
CA THR A 54 7.05 15.69 -15.20
C THR A 54 8.01 14.51 -15.07
N TYR A 55 8.54 14.05 -16.22
CA TYR A 55 9.58 13.01 -16.24
C TYR A 55 10.85 13.42 -15.46
N ALA A 56 11.27 14.67 -15.57
CA ALA A 56 12.46 15.16 -14.86
C ALA A 56 12.28 15.12 -13.33
N MET A 57 11.07 15.44 -12.84
CA MET A 57 10.74 15.32 -11.43
C MET A 57 10.65 13.86 -10.99
N GLN A 58 10.08 13.00 -11.81
CA GLN A 58 10.03 11.56 -11.57
C GLN A 58 11.43 10.96 -11.48
N GLN A 59 12.33 11.35 -12.36
CA GLN A 59 13.72 10.90 -12.32
C GLN A 59 14.40 11.28 -11.01
N LYS A 60 14.30 12.54 -10.58
CA LYS A 60 14.86 13.00 -9.30
C LYS A 60 14.26 12.24 -8.10
N ALA A 61 12.97 11.92 -8.16
CA ALA A 61 12.33 11.12 -7.12
C ALA A 61 12.93 9.72 -7.03
N LEU A 62 13.09 9.06 -8.18
CA LEU A 62 13.69 7.71 -8.23
C LEU A 62 15.15 7.71 -7.79
N GLU A 63 15.95 8.69 -8.24
CA GLU A 63 17.34 8.87 -7.79
C GLU A 63 17.43 9.03 -6.27
N ARG A 64 16.54 9.82 -5.67
CA ARG A 64 16.48 10.01 -4.22
C ARG A 64 16.08 8.72 -3.50
N VAL A 65 15.06 8.02 -3.98
CA VAL A 65 14.63 6.74 -3.41
C VAL A 65 15.72 5.68 -3.52
N GLU A 66 16.39 5.58 -4.68
CA GLU A 66 17.53 4.68 -4.87
C GLU A 66 18.68 5.02 -3.90
N ALA A 67 19.09 6.29 -3.83
CA ALA A 67 20.14 6.74 -2.93
C ALA A 67 19.83 6.42 -1.46
N MET A 68 18.59 6.66 -1.01
CA MET A 68 18.17 6.34 0.36
C MET A 68 18.10 4.83 0.60
N SER A 69 17.71 4.05 -0.39
CA SER A 69 17.70 2.59 -0.33
C SER A 69 19.11 2.00 -0.20
N LEU A 70 20.10 2.63 -0.80
CA LEU A 70 21.50 2.22 -0.79
C LEU A 70 22.31 2.85 0.34
N SER A 71 21.78 3.88 1.04
CA SER A 71 22.50 4.60 2.07
C SER A 71 22.68 3.72 3.31
N HIS A 72 23.90 3.77 3.85
CA HIS A 72 24.37 3.18 5.12
C HIS A 72 24.01 1.70 5.36
N PRO A 73 24.96 0.80 5.33
CA PRO A 73 24.79 -0.52 5.90
C PRO A 73 24.57 -0.35 7.43
N LEU A 74 23.44 -0.84 7.93
CA LEU A 74 23.12 -0.86 9.36
C LEU A 74 24.03 -1.83 10.16
N GLY A 75 25.12 -2.30 9.56
CA GLY A 75 26.00 -3.30 10.14
C GLY A 75 25.41 -4.72 10.22
N ARG A 76 24.22 -4.91 9.64
CA ARG A 76 23.49 -6.18 9.55
C ARG A 76 22.73 -6.26 8.23
N PRO A 77 22.51 -7.47 7.70
CA PRO A 77 21.74 -7.66 6.49
C PRO A 77 20.32 -7.09 6.64
N LEU A 78 19.77 -6.60 5.54
CA LEU A 78 18.37 -6.24 5.43
C LEU A 78 17.60 -7.39 4.79
N ASP A 79 16.40 -7.68 5.30
CA ASP A 79 15.50 -8.65 4.69
C ASP A 79 14.61 -7.97 3.63
N LEU A 80 14.18 -6.74 3.93
CA LEU A 80 13.22 -6.02 3.10
C LEU A 80 13.51 -4.51 3.07
N ILE A 81 13.36 -3.92 1.88
CA ILE A 81 13.29 -2.48 1.67
C ILE A 81 11.88 -2.13 1.21
N LEU A 82 11.22 -1.24 1.91
CA LEU A 82 9.85 -0.82 1.60
C LEU A 82 9.85 0.61 1.06
N TRP A 83 9.38 0.78 -0.18
CA TRP A 83 9.20 2.08 -0.81
C TRP A 83 7.79 2.62 -0.56
N PRO A 84 7.62 3.95 -0.53
CA PRO A 84 6.30 4.55 -0.35
C PRO A 84 5.42 4.36 -1.57
N GLU A 85 4.11 4.59 -1.40
CA GLU A 85 3.15 4.59 -2.49
C GLU A 85 3.49 5.68 -3.53
N SER A 86 3.23 5.38 -4.79
CA SER A 86 3.33 6.33 -5.90
C SER A 86 4.74 6.84 -6.20
N VAL A 87 5.77 6.07 -5.91
CA VAL A 87 7.14 6.35 -6.39
C VAL A 87 7.17 6.36 -7.92
N TYR A 88 6.44 5.45 -8.56
CA TYR A 88 6.22 5.44 -10.00
C TYR A 88 4.87 6.08 -10.35
N ALA A 89 4.90 7.33 -10.84
CA ALA A 89 3.70 8.10 -11.17
C ALA A 89 3.18 7.84 -12.60
N PHE A 90 3.95 7.17 -13.45
CA PHE A 90 3.61 6.88 -14.84
C PHE A 90 3.35 5.39 -15.06
N LEU A 91 2.61 5.09 -16.13
CA LEU A 91 2.38 3.70 -16.55
C LEU A 91 3.70 3.03 -16.96
N PRO A 92 3.91 1.75 -16.65
CA PRO A 92 5.14 1.04 -16.97
C PRO A 92 5.53 1.08 -18.44
N ALA A 93 4.54 1.08 -19.35
CA ALA A 93 4.78 1.15 -20.79
C ALA A 93 5.42 2.47 -21.26
N SER A 94 5.26 3.56 -20.48
CA SER A 94 5.81 4.88 -20.77
C SER A 94 7.10 5.19 -19.99
N LEU A 95 7.56 4.28 -19.14
CA LEU A 95 8.79 4.47 -18.36
C LEU A 95 10.02 4.00 -19.16
N PRO A 96 11.15 4.73 -19.06
CA PRO A 96 12.44 4.24 -19.52
C PRO A 96 12.77 2.88 -18.88
N GLU A 97 13.38 1.98 -19.65
CA GLU A 97 13.73 0.64 -19.16
C GLU A 97 14.66 0.70 -17.94
N ALA A 98 15.65 1.61 -17.99
CA ALA A 98 16.56 1.83 -16.87
C ALA A 98 15.87 2.14 -15.52
N TRP A 99 14.71 2.80 -15.55
CA TRP A 99 13.95 3.09 -14.33
C TRP A 99 13.22 1.87 -13.78
N LYS A 100 12.75 0.98 -14.66
CA LYS A 100 12.09 -0.27 -14.25
C LYS A 100 13.03 -1.23 -13.56
N GLU A 101 14.33 -1.14 -13.88
CA GLU A 101 15.37 -1.98 -13.30
C GLU A 101 15.86 -1.51 -11.94
N ILE A 102 15.56 -0.27 -11.51
CA ILE A 102 16.07 0.30 -10.26
C ILE A 102 15.73 -0.57 -9.04
N PRO A 103 14.49 -1.05 -8.83
CA PRO A 103 14.18 -1.89 -7.67
C PRO A 103 15.02 -3.17 -7.63
N GLN A 104 15.19 -3.82 -8.77
CA GLN A 104 16.01 -5.04 -8.87
C GLN A 104 17.49 -4.76 -8.62
N LYS A 105 18.04 -3.68 -9.16
CA LYS A 105 19.41 -3.24 -8.87
C LYS A 105 19.65 -2.94 -7.40
N VAL A 106 18.67 -2.30 -6.74
CA VAL A 106 18.72 -2.06 -5.29
C VAL A 106 18.70 -3.39 -4.53
N ALA A 107 17.81 -4.31 -4.89
CA ALA A 107 17.71 -5.63 -4.28
C ALA A 107 19.04 -6.41 -4.40
N GLN A 108 19.64 -6.42 -5.57
CA GLN A 108 20.95 -7.07 -5.82
C GLN A 108 22.06 -6.47 -4.95
N LYS A 109 22.15 -5.13 -4.90
CA LYS A 109 23.21 -4.45 -4.14
C LYS A 109 23.09 -4.60 -2.62
N GLN A 110 21.87 -4.72 -2.11
CA GLN A 110 21.59 -4.83 -0.68
C GLN A 110 21.45 -6.30 -0.21
N GLY A 111 21.30 -7.25 -1.14
CA GLY A 111 21.02 -8.65 -0.81
C GLY A 111 19.65 -8.83 -0.13
N SER A 112 18.68 -7.99 -0.45
CA SER A 112 17.35 -7.93 0.18
C SER A 112 16.24 -7.91 -0.84
N GLU A 113 15.00 -8.10 -0.42
CA GLU A 113 13.85 -7.84 -1.29
C GLU A 113 13.45 -6.35 -1.25
N VAL A 114 12.88 -5.85 -2.35
CA VAL A 114 12.33 -4.48 -2.44
C VAL A 114 10.85 -4.58 -2.75
N LEU A 115 10.01 -4.10 -1.84
CA LEU A 115 8.56 -3.98 -2.04
C LEU A 115 8.23 -2.55 -2.43
N PHE A 116 7.59 -2.39 -3.59
CA PHE A 116 7.25 -1.08 -4.13
C PHE A 116 5.91 -1.10 -4.87
N ASN A 117 5.37 0.08 -5.10
CA ASN A 117 4.11 0.28 -5.80
C ASN A 117 4.35 0.89 -7.18
N ALA A 118 3.62 0.39 -8.17
CA ALA A 118 3.52 0.97 -9.50
C ALA A 118 2.18 0.64 -10.13
N PHE A 119 1.78 1.40 -11.15
CA PHE A 119 0.62 1.02 -11.95
C PHE A 119 0.93 -0.20 -12.80
N SER A 120 -0.07 -1.04 -13.01
CA SER A 120 -0.05 -2.13 -13.99
C SER A 120 -1.18 -1.96 -15.00
N MET A 121 -1.05 -2.61 -16.14
CA MET A 121 -2.09 -2.63 -17.17
C MET A 121 -2.39 -4.08 -17.55
N PRO A 122 -3.15 -4.81 -16.70
CA PRO A 122 -3.42 -6.23 -16.92
C PRO A 122 -4.26 -6.50 -18.17
N LYS A 123 -5.02 -5.50 -18.64
CA LYS A 123 -5.80 -5.52 -19.88
C LYS A 123 -5.67 -4.18 -20.58
N LYS A 124 -5.93 -4.14 -21.88
CA LYS A 124 -5.93 -2.90 -22.65
C LYS A 124 -6.84 -1.84 -22.01
N ARG A 125 -6.28 -0.68 -21.69
CA ARG A 125 -6.94 0.45 -21.01
C ARG A 125 -7.46 0.17 -19.58
N ALA A 126 -7.01 -0.89 -18.94
CA ALA A 126 -7.39 -1.22 -17.58
C ALA A 126 -6.19 -1.02 -16.65
N ILE A 127 -6.22 0.02 -15.83
CA ILE A 127 -5.14 0.39 -14.92
C ILE A 127 -5.44 -0.19 -13.54
N SER A 128 -4.46 -0.83 -12.92
CA SER A 128 -4.51 -1.27 -11.52
C SER A 128 -3.35 -0.68 -10.74
N ASN A 129 -3.60 -0.34 -9.49
CA ASN A 129 -2.57 0.00 -8.51
C ASN A 129 -2.00 -1.30 -7.96
N THR A 130 -0.71 -1.58 -8.19
CA THR A 130 -0.12 -2.89 -7.98
C THR A 130 1.15 -2.81 -7.13
N LEU A 131 1.27 -3.71 -6.15
CA LEU A 131 2.51 -3.96 -5.43
C LEU A 131 3.37 -4.95 -6.22
N TYR A 132 4.63 -4.60 -6.32
CA TYR A 132 5.68 -5.42 -6.92
C TYR A 132 6.72 -5.80 -5.87
N LEU A 133 7.24 -7.01 -5.99
CA LEU A 133 8.37 -7.48 -5.23
C LEU A 133 9.53 -7.72 -6.18
N ALA A 134 10.63 -7.03 -5.92
CA ALA A 134 11.89 -7.24 -6.63
C ALA A 134 12.89 -7.97 -5.72
N ASN A 135 13.57 -8.96 -6.25
CA ASN A 135 14.74 -9.60 -5.66
C ASN A 135 15.92 -9.52 -6.63
N ALA A 136 17.01 -10.23 -6.36
CA ALA A 136 18.19 -10.22 -7.21
C ALA A 136 17.91 -10.72 -8.64
N ASP A 137 16.96 -11.64 -8.80
CA ASP A 137 16.73 -12.36 -10.06
C ASP A 137 15.60 -11.76 -10.89
N GLN A 138 14.54 -11.25 -10.24
CA GLN A 138 13.33 -10.80 -10.93
C GLN A 138 12.55 -9.75 -10.16
N THR A 139 11.69 -9.06 -10.91
CA THR A 139 10.61 -8.21 -10.38
C THR A 139 9.27 -8.80 -10.80
N ARG A 140 8.38 -9.06 -9.84
CA ARG A 140 7.06 -9.66 -10.10
C ARG A 140 5.95 -8.90 -9.41
N PRO A 141 4.74 -8.80 -10.01
CA PRO A 141 3.56 -8.30 -9.31
C PRO A 141 3.12 -9.33 -8.25
N ILE A 142 2.72 -8.86 -7.08
CA ILE A 142 2.30 -9.73 -5.97
C ILE A 142 0.91 -9.41 -5.44
N TYR A 143 0.44 -8.18 -5.62
CA TYR A 143 -0.88 -7.76 -5.17
C TYR A 143 -1.37 -6.59 -6.00
N SER A 144 -2.65 -6.55 -6.35
CA SER A 144 -3.30 -5.37 -6.92
C SER A 144 -4.41 -4.89 -6.00
N LYS A 145 -4.50 -3.57 -5.81
CA LYS A 145 -5.47 -2.91 -4.93
C LYS A 145 -6.89 -3.38 -5.23
N ARG A 146 -7.59 -3.83 -4.19
CA ARG A 146 -8.95 -4.40 -4.31
C ARG A 146 -10.04 -3.40 -3.96
N HIS A 147 -9.80 -2.58 -2.95
CA HIS A 147 -10.76 -1.60 -2.47
C HIS A 147 -10.36 -0.22 -2.99
N LEU A 148 -10.97 0.18 -4.10
CA LEU A 148 -10.69 1.45 -4.75
C LEU A 148 -11.40 2.60 -4.05
N VAL A 149 -10.78 3.78 -4.05
CA VAL A 149 -11.33 5.00 -3.46
C VAL A 149 -12.34 5.62 -4.42
N PRO A 150 -13.63 5.74 -4.02
CA PRO A 150 -14.64 6.43 -4.83
C PRO A 150 -14.21 7.87 -5.13
N PHE A 151 -14.45 8.34 -6.36
CA PHE A 151 -14.08 9.67 -6.87
C PHE A 151 -12.58 10.01 -6.85
N GLY A 152 -11.73 9.09 -6.43
CA GLY A 152 -10.26 9.21 -6.50
C GLY A 152 -9.65 8.24 -7.49
N GLU A 153 -10.15 7.01 -7.51
CA GLU A 153 -9.61 5.91 -8.32
C GLU A 153 -10.64 5.32 -9.28
N PHE A 154 -11.93 5.51 -9.01
CA PHE A 154 -13.01 5.17 -9.92
C PHE A 154 -14.20 6.08 -9.71
N VAL A 155 -15.06 6.18 -10.73
CA VAL A 155 -16.34 6.91 -10.63
C VAL A 155 -17.45 5.91 -10.30
N PRO A 156 -18.15 6.07 -9.16
CA PRO A 156 -19.28 5.22 -8.83
C PRO A 156 -20.38 5.26 -9.92
N TYR A 157 -21.10 4.15 -10.03
CA TYR A 157 -22.21 4.06 -11.00
C TYR A 157 -23.22 5.20 -10.81
N GLY A 158 -23.63 5.82 -11.91
CA GLY A 158 -24.59 6.94 -11.90
C GLY A 158 -23.98 8.34 -11.70
N PHE A 159 -22.69 8.47 -11.36
CA PHE A 159 -22.04 9.76 -11.11
C PHE A 159 -21.13 10.27 -12.23
N ARG A 160 -20.98 9.53 -13.33
CA ARG A 160 -20.11 9.92 -14.45
C ARG A 160 -20.42 11.31 -14.99
N TRP A 161 -21.73 11.64 -15.16
CA TRP A 161 -22.17 12.94 -15.63
C TRP A 161 -21.66 14.10 -14.78
N MET A 162 -21.56 13.92 -13.46
CA MET A 162 -21.05 14.96 -12.54
C MET A 162 -19.56 15.18 -12.72
N VAL A 163 -18.78 14.10 -12.84
CA VAL A 163 -17.33 14.17 -13.07
C VAL A 163 -17.02 14.84 -14.40
N ASP A 164 -17.78 14.50 -15.45
CA ASP A 164 -17.65 15.09 -16.78
C ASP A 164 -18.06 16.58 -16.78
N ALA A 165 -19.14 16.94 -16.09
CA ALA A 165 -19.59 18.33 -15.96
C ALA A 165 -18.58 19.22 -15.21
N LEU A 166 -17.87 18.65 -14.24
CA LEU A 166 -16.82 19.33 -13.46
C LEU A 166 -15.44 19.27 -14.13
N ALA A 167 -15.32 18.64 -15.28
CA ALA A 167 -14.09 18.44 -16.03
C ALA A 167 -12.95 17.86 -15.16
N ILE A 168 -13.28 16.95 -14.23
CA ILE A 168 -12.30 16.29 -13.36
C ILE A 168 -11.57 15.22 -14.17
N PRO A 169 -10.23 15.32 -14.35
CA PRO A 169 -9.48 14.33 -15.08
C PRO A 169 -9.36 13.03 -14.24
N MET A 170 -10.18 12.03 -14.54
CA MET A 170 -10.14 10.74 -13.87
C MET A 170 -9.92 9.61 -14.88
N ALA A 171 -8.96 8.74 -14.55
CA ALA A 171 -8.81 7.45 -15.20
C ALA A 171 -9.33 6.38 -14.23
N ASP A 172 -10.40 5.66 -14.62
CA ASP A 172 -10.93 4.59 -13.79
C ASP A 172 -9.90 3.47 -13.66
N GLN A 173 -9.54 3.16 -12.42
CA GLN A 173 -8.78 1.97 -12.09
C GLN A 173 -9.72 0.77 -11.99
N ILE A 174 -9.16 -0.41 -12.20
CA ILE A 174 -9.88 -1.67 -11.96
C ILE A 174 -9.36 -2.34 -10.69
N PRO A 175 -10.26 -2.93 -9.88
CA PRO A 175 -9.84 -3.67 -8.70
C PRO A 175 -9.08 -4.94 -9.07
N GLY A 176 -8.11 -5.30 -8.24
CA GLY A 176 -7.44 -6.59 -8.31
C GLY A 176 -8.33 -7.75 -7.86
N SER A 177 -7.99 -8.96 -8.28
CA SER A 177 -8.58 -10.20 -7.76
C SER A 177 -8.07 -10.51 -6.34
N ALA A 178 -8.83 -11.32 -5.60
CA ALA A 178 -8.32 -11.88 -4.35
C ALA A 178 -7.12 -12.78 -4.64
N PRO A 179 -6.01 -12.68 -3.87
CA PRO A 179 -4.94 -13.65 -3.97
C PRO A 179 -5.48 -15.01 -3.55
N SER A 180 -5.11 -16.05 -4.31
CA SER A 180 -5.48 -17.44 -4.01
C SER A 180 -4.72 -17.99 -2.81
N GLU A 181 -3.54 -17.46 -2.53
CA GLU A 181 -2.64 -17.88 -1.45
C GLU A 181 -1.97 -16.68 -0.77
N PRO A 182 -1.49 -16.83 0.48
CA PRO A 182 -0.68 -15.81 1.12
C PRO A 182 0.58 -15.51 0.29
N VAL A 183 0.89 -14.24 0.16
CA VAL A 183 2.10 -13.81 -0.54
C VAL A 183 3.28 -13.91 0.42
N SER A 184 4.38 -14.53 -0.03
CA SER A 184 5.63 -14.55 0.74
C SER A 184 6.47 -13.31 0.42
N VAL A 185 6.86 -12.59 1.47
CA VAL A 185 7.80 -11.46 1.43
C VAL A 185 8.93 -11.77 2.41
N ALA A 186 10.16 -11.76 1.95
CA ALA A 186 11.34 -12.16 2.72
C ALA A 186 11.17 -13.53 3.41
N GLY A 187 10.56 -14.49 2.70
CA GLY A 187 10.29 -15.83 3.22
C GLY A 187 9.13 -15.96 4.21
N ILE A 188 8.45 -14.86 4.55
CA ILE A 188 7.35 -14.83 5.54
C ILE A 188 6.01 -14.65 4.83
N PRO A 189 4.99 -15.50 5.13
CA PRO A 189 3.63 -15.29 4.65
C PRO A 189 3.10 -13.94 5.13
N THR A 190 2.73 -13.07 4.20
CA THR A 190 2.40 -11.66 4.48
C THR A 190 1.03 -11.31 3.94
N ALA A 191 0.23 -10.64 4.76
CA ALA A 191 -0.99 -9.98 4.31
C ALA A 191 -0.65 -8.60 3.73
N LEU A 192 -1.11 -8.33 2.52
CA LEU A 192 -0.84 -7.10 1.79
C LEU A 192 -2.10 -6.25 1.67
N GLY A 193 -1.92 -4.92 1.75
CA GLY A 193 -2.93 -3.91 1.50
C GLY A 193 -2.31 -2.63 0.95
N ILE A 194 -3.07 -1.89 0.13
CA ILE A 194 -2.76 -0.55 -0.37
C ILE A 194 -3.96 0.34 -0.06
#